data_7b8c60fb359449c3007373e3e6a6a287
#
_entry.id   7b8c60fb359449c3007373e3e6a6a287
#
_cell.length_a   1.000
_cell.length_b   1.000
_cell.length_c   1.000
_cell.angle_alpha   90.00
_cell.angle_beta   90.00
_cell.angle_gamma   90.00
#
_symmetry.space_group_name_H-M   'P 1'
#
loop_
_entity.id
_entity.type
_entity.pdbx_description
1 polymer ?
#
loop_
_entity_poly.entity_id
_entity_poly.type
_entity_poly.pdbx_seq_one_letter_code
_entity_poly.pdbx_strand_id
1 'polypeptide(L)'
;MNWRRPCAYDPDVKETFHRTARARLRKLANLMGWQEGSFDLRNNRAGVAVSGEVILHQDRVYIQVSQPATGHDSGILIRRCKGRKDYTGERNHFASLSLLDDLPAVASRVNAVLGSEVRS
;
A
#
# COMPACT_ATOMS: atom_id res chain seq x y z
N MET A 1 7.24 -6.06 12.64
CA MET A 1 7.68 -6.94 11.52
C MET A 1 8.87 -6.32 10.82
N ASN A 2 9.76 -7.15 10.30
CA ASN A 2 10.85 -6.69 9.43
C ASN A 2 10.34 -6.59 7.99
N TRP A 3 10.17 -5.38 7.49
CA TRP A 3 9.64 -5.13 6.15
C TRP A 3 10.71 -5.18 5.04
N ARG A 4 11.97 -5.37 5.40
CA ARG A 4 13.06 -5.33 4.41
C ARG A 4 13.02 -6.55 3.50
N ARG A 5 13.31 -6.31 2.23
CA ARG A 5 13.50 -7.37 1.26
C ARG A 5 14.84 -8.06 1.54
N PRO A 6 14.89 -9.41 1.63
CA PRO A 6 16.15 -10.10 1.81
C PRO A 6 17.05 -9.98 0.58
N CYS A 7 18.37 -10.11 0.78
CA CYS A 7 19.33 -10.08 -0.32
C CYS A 7 19.13 -11.24 -1.30
N ALA A 8 18.78 -12.42 -0.78
CA ALA A 8 18.45 -13.60 -1.58
C ALA A 8 16.94 -13.83 -1.56
N TYR A 9 16.40 -14.36 -2.66
CA TYR A 9 14.98 -14.70 -2.72
C TYR A 9 14.64 -15.77 -1.68
N ASP A 10 13.59 -15.51 -0.92
CA ASP A 10 13.06 -16.42 0.09
C ASP A 10 11.54 -16.47 -0.04
N PRO A 11 10.97 -17.62 -0.46
CA PRO A 11 9.53 -17.72 -0.66
C PRO A 11 8.74 -17.54 0.64
N ASP A 12 9.28 -17.91 1.80
CA ASP A 12 8.61 -17.72 3.07
C ASP A 12 8.52 -16.24 3.45
N VAL A 13 9.56 -15.47 3.17
CA VAL A 13 9.55 -14.01 3.38
C VAL A 13 8.53 -13.36 2.46
N LYS A 14 8.48 -13.78 1.20
CA LYS A 14 7.49 -13.27 0.25
C LYS A 14 6.07 -13.53 0.72
N GLU A 15 5.78 -14.76 1.13
CA GLU A 15 4.44 -15.14 1.59
C GLU A 15 4.06 -14.39 2.87
N THR A 16 4.99 -14.24 3.80
CA THR A 16 4.78 -13.47 5.03
C THR A 16 4.51 -12.01 4.73
N PHE A 17 5.25 -11.43 3.79
CA PHE A 17 5.02 -10.05 3.36
C PHE A 17 3.59 -9.88 2.82
N HIS A 18 3.16 -10.73 1.90
CA HIS A 18 1.82 -10.64 1.31
C HIS A 18 0.73 -10.76 2.36
N ARG A 19 0.83 -11.75 3.24
CA ARG A 19 -0.15 -11.98 4.30
C ARG A 19 -0.22 -10.81 5.27
N THR A 20 0.93 -10.35 5.73
CA THR A 20 1.00 -9.28 6.74
C THR A 20 0.57 -7.94 6.15
N ALA A 21 1.06 -7.61 4.95
CA ALA A 21 0.69 -6.37 4.28
C ALA A 21 -0.81 -6.32 3.99
N ARG A 22 -1.38 -7.42 3.52
CA ARG A 22 -2.82 -7.49 3.26
C ARG A 22 -3.62 -7.26 4.54
N ALA A 23 -3.21 -7.88 5.65
CA ALA A 23 -3.88 -7.68 6.95
C ALA A 23 -3.77 -6.23 7.42
N ARG A 24 -2.61 -5.60 7.25
CA ARG A 24 -2.42 -4.19 7.61
C ARG A 24 -3.29 -3.26 6.76
N LEU A 25 -3.35 -3.49 5.45
CA LEU A 25 -4.19 -2.67 4.58
C LEU A 25 -5.67 -2.83 4.88
N ARG A 26 -6.11 -4.04 5.25
CA ARG A 26 -7.50 -4.25 5.69
C ARG A 26 -7.80 -3.47 6.97
N LYS A 27 -6.88 -3.48 7.92
CA LYS A 27 -7.02 -2.69 9.15
C LYS A 27 -7.04 -1.19 8.84
N LEU A 28 -6.24 -0.75 7.88
CA LEU A 28 -6.25 0.64 7.44
C LEU A 28 -7.62 1.01 6.87
N ALA A 29 -8.20 0.16 6.02
CA ALA A 29 -9.53 0.40 5.48
C ALA A 29 -10.58 0.53 6.59
N ASN A 30 -10.50 -0.32 7.61
CA ASN A 30 -11.39 -0.24 8.77
C ASN A 30 -11.17 1.07 9.54
N LEU A 31 -9.92 1.47 9.74
CA LEU A 31 -9.57 2.71 10.42
C LEU A 31 -10.08 3.94 9.66
N MET A 32 -10.06 3.88 8.34
CA MET A 32 -10.59 4.94 7.48
C MET A 32 -12.11 4.94 7.39
N GLY A 33 -12.78 3.95 7.94
CA GLY A 33 -14.22 3.82 7.88
C GLY A 33 -14.75 3.30 6.55
N TRP A 34 -13.92 2.70 5.72
CA TRP A 34 -14.33 2.17 4.43
C TRP A 34 -15.00 0.82 4.61
N GLN A 35 -16.22 0.68 4.09
CA GLN A 35 -17.00 -0.54 4.21
C GLN A 35 -16.52 -1.60 3.21
N GLU A 36 -16.71 -2.87 3.59
CA GLU A 36 -16.46 -3.98 2.64
C GLU A 36 -17.28 -3.76 1.36
N GLY A 37 -16.65 -4.03 0.24
CA GLY A 37 -17.26 -3.80 -1.06
C GLY A 37 -17.01 -2.40 -1.62
N SER A 38 -16.58 -1.43 -0.80
CA SER A 38 -16.28 -0.09 -1.26
C SER A 38 -14.82 0.05 -1.74
N PHE A 39 -14.03 -1.00 -1.62
CA PHE A 39 -12.63 -1.02 -2.05
C PHE A 39 -12.24 -2.41 -2.56
N ASP A 40 -11.20 -2.46 -3.38
CA ASP A 40 -10.56 -3.70 -3.80
C ASP A 40 -9.27 -3.88 -3.01
N LEU A 41 -9.01 -5.11 -2.58
CA LEU A 41 -7.78 -5.49 -1.90
C LEU A 41 -7.17 -6.65 -2.69
N ARG A 42 -6.05 -6.37 -3.37
CA ARG A 42 -5.45 -7.31 -4.31
C ARG A 42 -4.02 -7.64 -3.92
N ASN A 43 -3.62 -8.89 -4.16
CA ASN A 43 -2.24 -9.32 -4.10
C ASN A 43 -1.73 -9.55 -5.51
N ASN A 44 -0.69 -8.85 -5.90
CA ASN A 44 0.04 -9.12 -7.14
C ASN A 44 1.38 -9.75 -6.76
N ARG A 45 1.51 -11.05 -7.00
CA ARG A 45 2.70 -11.79 -6.58
C ARG A 45 3.86 -11.65 -7.56
N ALA A 46 3.63 -11.09 -8.74
CA ALA A 46 4.64 -10.85 -9.77
C ALA A 46 5.43 -12.13 -10.11
N GLY A 47 6.68 -11.99 -10.51
CA GLY A 47 7.54 -13.13 -10.84
C GLY A 47 8.08 -13.85 -9.60
N VAL A 48 8.73 -14.99 -9.81
CA VAL A 48 9.20 -15.86 -8.72
C VAL A 48 10.21 -15.13 -7.80
N ALA A 49 11.12 -14.37 -8.38
CA ALA A 49 12.24 -13.79 -7.63
C ALA A 49 11.98 -12.38 -7.12
N VAL A 50 10.73 -11.89 -7.18
CA VAL A 50 10.37 -10.55 -6.70
C VAL A 50 9.19 -10.65 -5.74
N SER A 51 9.09 -9.67 -4.85
CA SER A 51 8.05 -9.69 -3.80
C SER A 51 6.66 -9.36 -4.35
N GLY A 52 6.56 -8.58 -5.43
CA GLY A 52 5.29 -8.10 -5.92
C GLY A 52 4.75 -6.97 -5.05
N GLU A 53 3.45 -6.78 -5.08
CA GLU A 53 2.81 -5.74 -4.28
C GLU A 53 1.44 -6.17 -3.75
N VAL A 54 0.99 -5.50 -2.69
CA VAL A 54 -0.38 -5.59 -2.17
C VAL A 54 -1.03 -4.24 -2.37
N ILE A 55 -2.25 -4.22 -2.88
CA ILE A 55 -2.92 -3.01 -3.33
C ILE A 55 -4.27 -2.87 -2.62
N LEU A 56 -4.51 -1.69 -2.05
CA LEU A 56 -5.79 -1.26 -1.54
C LEU A 56 -6.29 -0.14 -2.45
N HIS A 57 -7.31 -0.41 -3.25
CA HIS A 57 -7.82 0.51 -4.26
C HIS A 57 -9.26 0.87 -3.96
N GLN A 58 -9.46 2.07 -3.47
CA GLN A 58 -10.76 2.65 -3.16
C GLN A 58 -11.15 3.64 -4.27
N ASP A 59 -12.37 4.14 -4.26
CA ASP A 59 -12.88 4.98 -5.35
C ASP A 59 -12.08 6.27 -5.56
N ARG A 60 -11.42 6.78 -4.52
CA ARG A 60 -10.72 8.06 -4.55
C ARG A 60 -9.22 7.95 -4.33
N VAL A 61 -8.74 6.81 -3.86
CA VAL A 61 -7.33 6.63 -3.52
C VAL A 61 -6.84 5.23 -3.88
N TYR A 62 -5.61 5.18 -4.37
CA TYR A 62 -4.89 3.95 -4.69
C TYR A 62 -3.68 3.87 -3.77
N ILE A 63 -3.58 2.77 -3.02
CA ILE A 63 -2.47 2.53 -2.09
C ILE A 63 -1.80 1.23 -2.49
N GLN A 64 -0.49 1.28 -2.71
CA GLN A 64 0.31 0.13 -3.10
C GLN A 64 1.47 -0.03 -2.13
N VAL A 65 1.66 -1.24 -1.62
CA VAL A 65 2.81 -1.55 -0.77
C VAL A 65 3.64 -2.64 -1.43
N SER A 66 4.96 -2.45 -1.40
CA SER A 66 5.92 -3.39 -1.96
C SER A 66 7.19 -3.33 -1.14
N GLN A 67 7.98 -4.43 -1.16
CA GLN A 67 9.29 -4.42 -0.54
C GLN A 67 10.28 -3.74 -1.49
N PRO A 68 10.82 -2.58 -1.10
CA PRO A 68 11.71 -1.85 -2.00
C PRO A 68 13.04 -2.57 -2.20
N ALA A 69 13.74 -2.21 -3.26
CA ALA A 69 15.09 -2.68 -3.49
C ALA A 69 16.01 -2.23 -2.35
N THR A 70 17.11 -2.94 -2.16
CA THR A 70 18.10 -2.63 -1.13
C THR A 70 18.53 -1.16 -1.21
N GLY A 71 18.52 -0.48 -0.07
CA GLY A 71 18.91 0.92 0.03
C GLY A 71 17.78 1.93 -0.14
N HIS A 72 16.57 1.48 -0.46
CA HIS A 72 15.39 2.34 -0.58
C HIS A 72 14.36 1.99 0.49
N ASP A 73 13.61 2.98 0.95
CA ASP A 73 12.62 2.80 2.01
C ASP A 73 11.27 3.44 1.64
N SER A 74 10.96 3.56 0.37
CA SER A 74 9.70 4.15 -0.11
C SER A 74 8.77 3.06 -0.62
N GLY A 75 8.46 2.09 0.24
CA GLY A 75 7.63 0.94 -0.13
C GLY A 75 6.13 1.19 -0.14
N ILE A 76 5.67 2.32 0.39
CA ILE A 76 4.26 2.71 0.33
C ILE A 76 4.10 3.79 -0.73
N LEU A 77 3.17 3.56 -1.66
CA LEU A 77 2.77 4.54 -2.67
C LEU A 77 1.30 4.88 -2.46
N ILE A 78 0.99 6.16 -2.37
CA ILE A 78 -0.38 6.67 -2.23
C ILE A 78 -0.62 7.68 -3.33
N ARG A 79 -1.74 7.55 -4.05
CA ARG A 79 -2.13 8.55 -5.05
C ARG A 79 -3.65 8.64 -5.14
N ARG A 80 -4.15 9.83 -5.47
CA ARG A 80 -5.58 9.98 -5.75
C ARG A 80 -5.92 9.32 -7.07
N CYS A 81 -7.14 8.81 -7.16
CA CYS A 81 -7.68 8.24 -8.38
C CYS A 81 -9.14 8.65 -8.53
N LYS A 82 -9.70 8.41 -9.72
CA LYS A 82 -11.07 8.75 -10.04
C LYS A 82 -12.03 7.59 -9.86
N GLY A 83 -11.53 6.41 -9.60
CA GLY A 83 -12.33 5.20 -9.40
C GLY A 83 -11.47 3.97 -9.34
N ARG A 84 -12.09 2.83 -9.05
CA ARG A 84 -11.38 1.56 -8.86
C ARG A 84 -10.80 0.99 -10.16
N LYS A 85 -11.14 1.57 -11.31
CA LYS A 85 -10.55 1.20 -12.61
C LYS A 85 -9.51 2.20 -13.09
N ASP A 86 -9.27 3.25 -12.34
CA ASP A 86 -8.24 4.24 -12.66
C ASP A 86 -6.90 3.77 -12.10
N TYR A 87 -6.09 3.16 -12.93
CA TYR A 87 -4.77 2.64 -12.56
C TYR A 87 -3.65 3.65 -12.81
N THR A 88 -3.94 4.77 -13.44
CA THR A 88 -2.97 5.84 -13.70
C THR A 88 -2.92 6.81 -12.54
N GLY A 89 -4.08 7.27 -12.10
CA GLY A 89 -4.22 8.18 -10.97
C GLY A 89 -3.56 9.52 -11.19
N GLU A 90 -3.32 10.20 -10.08
CA GLU A 90 -2.65 11.48 -10.04
C GLU A 90 -1.22 11.31 -9.53
N ARG A 91 -0.65 12.35 -8.93
CA ARG A 91 0.72 12.36 -8.44
C ARG A 91 0.94 11.29 -7.37
N ASN A 92 2.06 10.59 -7.46
CA ASN A 92 2.47 9.61 -6.46
C ASN A 92 3.05 10.30 -5.22
N HIS A 93 2.63 9.80 -4.05
CA HIS A 93 3.18 10.18 -2.76
C HIS A 93 3.76 8.93 -2.12
N PHE A 94 4.99 9.01 -1.63
CA PHE A 94 5.70 7.85 -1.10
C PHE A 94 5.90 7.98 0.40
N ALA A 95 5.95 6.83 1.08
CA ALA A 95 6.26 6.73 2.49
C ALA A 95 7.07 5.47 2.76
N SER A 96 7.74 5.44 3.90
CA SER A 96 8.48 4.27 4.35
C SER A 96 7.53 3.09 4.56
N LEU A 97 7.94 1.90 4.11
CA LEU A 97 7.16 0.69 4.30
C LEU A 97 6.96 0.36 5.78
N SER A 98 7.92 0.71 6.64
CA SER A 98 7.81 0.51 8.09
C SER A 98 6.65 1.30 8.71
N LEU A 99 6.11 2.30 8.02
CA LEU A 99 4.95 3.04 8.50
C LEU A 99 3.70 2.15 8.61
N LEU A 100 3.68 0.98 7.97
CA LEU A 100 2.59 0.02 8.14
C LEU A 100 2.46 -0.49 9.58
N ASP A 101 3.50 -0.33 10.41
CA ASP A 101 3.44 -0.65 11.83
C ASP A 101 2.78 0.47 12.65
N ASP A 102 2.47 1.60 12.02
CA ASP A 102 1.78 2.75 12.63
C ASP A 102 0.63 3.17 11.71
N LEU A 103 -0.46 2.42 11.74
CA LEU A 103 -1.59 2.66 10.84
C LEU A 103 -2.25 4.04 11.02
N PRO A 104 -2.36 4.63 12.21
CA PRO A 104 -2.84 6.01 12.32
C PRO A 104 -1.98 7.00 11.52
N ALA A 105 -0.66 6.80 11.47
CA ALA A 105 0.21 7.65 10.66
C ALA A 105 -0.04 7.45 9.16
N VAL A 106 -0.29 6.22 8.72
CA VAL A 106 -0.66 5.95 7.33
C VAL A 106 -1.99 6.62 7.00
N ALA A 107 -2.99 6.48 7.87
CA ALA A 107 -4.30 7.11 7.68
C ALA A 107 -4.16 8.64 7.56
N SER A 108 -3.30 9.24 8.37
CA SER A 108 -3.03 10.68 8.31
C SER A 108 -2.45 11.09 6.95
N ARG A 109 -1.54 10.29 6.40
CA ARG A 109 -0.98 10.56 5.08
C ARG A 109 -2.02 10.38 3.96
N VAL A 110 -2.89 9.36 4.06
CA VAL A 110 -3.96 9.16 3.11
C VAL A 110 -4.91 10.36 3.13
N ASN A 111 -5.29 10.83 4.31
CA ASN A 111 -6.14 12.02 4.45
C ASN A 111 -5.47 13.27 3.87
N ALA A 112 -4.17 13.41 4.04
CA ALA A 112 -3.43 14.55 3.46
C ALA A 112 -3.47 14.51 1.93
N VAL A 113 -3.32 13.33 1.33
CA VAL A 113 -3.41 13.15 -0.12
C VAL A 113 -4.81 13.48 -0.61
N LEU A 114 -5.85 12.97 0.08
CA LEU A 114 -7.25 13.25 -0.26
C LEU A 114 -7.60 14.72 -0.03
N GLY A 115 -7.10 15.30 1.05
CA GLY A 115 -7.36 16.69 1.41
C GLY A 115 -6.73 17.71 0.46
N SER A 116 -5.64 17.35 -0.23
CA SER A 116 -5.00 18.24 -1.19
C SER A 116 -5.93 18.61 -2.37
N GLU A 117 -6.97 17.81 -2.59
CA GLU A 117 -8.00 18.08 -3.60
C GLU A 117 -8.84 19.30 -3.25
N VAL A 118 -9.10 19.53 -1.97
CA VAL A 118 -10.00 20.59 -1.48
C VAL A 118 -9.36 21.95 -1.61
N ARG A 119 -8.05 22.03 -1.73
CA ARG A 119 -7.29 23.27 -1.77
C ARG A 119 -6.99 23.80 -3.18
N SER A 120 -7.38 23.05 -4.16
CA SER A 120 -7.13 23.42 -5.55
C SER A 120 -8.21 24.33 -6.13
#